data_641e4ef57306517390c1cd19a4ad6811
#
_entry.id   641e4ef57306517390c1cd19a4ad6811
#
_cell.length_a   1.000
_cell.length_b   1.000
_cell.length_c   1.000
_cell.angle_alpha   90.00
_cell.angle_beta   90.00
_cell.angle_gamma   90.00
#
_symmetry.space_group_name_H-M   'P 1'
#
loop_
_entity.id
_entity.type
_entity.pdbx_description
1 polymer ?
#
loop_
_entity_poly.entity_id
_entity_poly.type
_entity_poly.pdbx_seq_one_letter_code
_entity_poly.pdbx_strand_id
1 'polypeptide(L)'
;MTSATDLIKRAMKWGMKSIAITDHGVVQAFPEAHKLLGYDNPDMKVIYGVEAYLAPDNTAIVTNPKGQDIDTTYCVLDLETTGFSAKTEKITEVGIMKYKDGEVIDEFSCFVNPEKHIPERVTEVTNITDDMVKDAETIDKVFPKILDFIKDSVLVAHNASFDVGFLKQNAKVLGYEFDYTYLDTLSLAKDLFPDYKKYKLGIKVEVAHRALDDVDTTVKVFRVMLDMLKKRGAKKVDDIENVSQTEEAKKESYKKLKTYHAIILAKNYIGLRNLYKLVSLSHLHYFY
;
A
#
# COMPACT_ATOMS: atom_id res chain seq x y z
N MET A 1 33.91 15.94 8.92
CA MET A 1 33.09 15.61 7.71
C MET A 1 33.98 15.79 6.50
N THR A 2 34.04 14.83 5.58
CA THR A 2 34.94 14.91 4.41
C THR A 2 34.23 15.72 3.32
N SER A 3 34.95 16.74 2.75
CA SER A 3 34.39 17.57 1.70
C SER A 3 34.27 16.82 0.36
N ALA A 4 33.37 17.26 -0.52
CA ALA A 4 33.27 16.71 -1.88
C ALA A 4 34.56 16.87 -2.67
N THR A 5 35.25 18.00 -2.48
CA THR A 5 36.60 18.26 -3.04
C THR A 5 37.61 17.21 -2.61
N ASP A 6 37.67 16.85 -1.33
CA ASP A 6 38.64 15.87 -0.81
C ASP A 6 38.32 14.46 -1.32
N LEU A 7 37.05 14.09 -1.38
CA LEU A 7 36.61 12.81 -1.95
C LEU A 7 37.01 12.68 -3.42
N ILE A 8 36.75 13.70 -4.23
CA ILE A 8 37.12 13.71 -5.65
C ILE A 8 38.61 13.61 -5.83
N LYS A 9 39.41 14.45 -5.12
CA LYS A 9 40.87 14.39 -5.17
C LYS A 9 41.40 13.03 -4.76
N ARG A 10 40.81 12.40 -3.76
CA ARG A 10 41.22 11.05 -3.31
C ARG A 10 40.90 9.99 -4.37
N ALA A 11 39.74 10.07 -4.99
CA ALA A 11 39.36 9.17 -6.07
C ALA A 11 40.31 9.30 -7.28
N MET A 12 40.64 10.53 -7.67
CA MET A 12 41.66 10.80 -8.72
C MET A 12 43.00 10.21 -8.36
N LYS A 13 43.49 10.40 -7.12
CA LYS A 13 44.74 9.82 -6.65
C LYS A 13 44.76 8.28 -6.70
N TRP A 14 43.63 7.64 -6.57
CA TRP A 14 43.48 6.19 -6.69
C TRP A 14 43.27 5.71 -8.14
N GLY A 15 43.33 6.62 -9.13
CA GLY A 15 43.20 6.30 -10.54
C GLY A 15 41.75 6.03 -10.99
N MET A 16 40.76 6.36 -10.14
CA MET A 16 39.36 6.26 -10.52
C MET A 16 39.01 7.26 -11.62
N LYS A 17 38.14 6.88 -12.53
CA LYS A 17 37.69 7.72 -13.65
C LYS A 17 36.30 8.33 -13.44
N SER A 18 35.61 7.93 -12.38
CA SER A 18 34.32 8.50 -12.01
C SER A 18 34.06 8.37 -10.52
N ILE A 19 33.23 9.26 -9.99
CA ILE A 19 32.72 9.23 -8.63
C ILE A 19 31.27 9.70 -8.61
N ALA A 20 30.41 9.05 -7.84
CA ALA A 20 29.06 9.54 -7.57
C ALA A 20 29.05 10.40 -6.30
N ILE A 21 28.31 11.52 -6.35
CA ILE A 21 28.05 12.39 -5.20
C ILE A 21 26.56 12.34 -4.91
N THR A 22 26.22 11.87 -3.70
CA THR A 22 24.82 11.63 -3.27
C THR A 22 24.64 12.11 -1.84
N ASP A 23 24.40 13.40 -1.67
CA ASP A 23 24.13 13.96 -0.34
C ASP A 23 22.74 13.49 0.17
N HIS A 24 22.60 13.41 1.48
CA HIS A 24 21.34 13.07 2.15
C HIS A 24 20.26 14.14 1.93
N GLY A 25 19.26 13.84 1.13
CA GLY A 25 18.09 14.68 0.88
C GLY A 25 18.35 16.03 0.18
N VAL A 26 19.61 16.35 -0.11
CA VAL A 26 20.05 17.64 -0.66
C VAL A 26 21.06 17.47 -1.81
N VAL A 27 21.43 18.57 -2.44
CA VAL A 27 22.40 18.61 -3.55
C VAL A 27 23.48 19.67 -3.33
N GLN A 28 23.83 19.92 -2.07
CA GLN A 28 24.72 21.04 -1.67
C GLN A 28 26.16 20.85 -2.12
N ALA A 29 26.63 19.63 -2.30
CA ALA A 29 27.98 19.35 -2.79
C ALA A 29 28.15 19.54 -4.31
N PHE A 30 27.09 19.71 -5.09
CA PHE A 30 27.18 19.84 -6.55
C PHE A 30 27.98 21.08 -7.01
N PRO A 31 27.74 22.28 -6.46
CA PRO A 31 28.54 23.45 -6.82
C PRO A 31 30.03 23.29 -6.51
N GLU A 32 30.37 22.62 -5.40
CA GLU A 32 31.76 22.37 -5.02
C GLU A 32 32.45 21.42 -6.01
N ALA A 33 31.79 20.33 -6.36
CA ALA A 33 32.27 19.38 -7.36
C ALA A 33 32.44 20.02 -8.74
N HIS A 34 31.46 20.83 -9.16
CA HIS A 34 31.50 21.55 -10.43
C HIS A 34 32.61 22.60 -10.47
N LYS A 35 32.82 23.33 -9.38
CA LYS A 35 33.92 24.31 -9.28
C LYS A 35 35.29 23.65 -9.41
N LEU A 36 35.45 22.42 -8.90
CA LEU A 36 36.70 21.68 -8.95
C LEU A 36 37.01 21.12 -10.34
N LEU A 37 36.04 20.58 -11.04
CA LEU A 37 36.25 19.79 -12.27
C LEU A 37 35.71 20.43 -13.55
N GLY A 38 34.82 21.42 -13.46
CA GLY A 38 34.12 21.97 -14.61
C GLY A 38 33.10 21.01 -15.23
N TYR A 39 32.69 21.30 -16.46
CA TYR A 39 31.67 20.50 -17.18
C TYR A 39 32.25 19.25 -17.86
N ASP A 40 33.45 19.35 -18.42
CA ASP A 40 34.07 18.30 -19.23
C ASP A 40 35.52 18.03 -18.78
N ASN A 41 35.66 17.44 -17.59
CA ASN A 41 36.96 17.02 -17.12
C ASN A 41 37.34 15.67 -17.74
N PRO A 42 38.47 15.56 -18.50
CA PRO A 42 38.84 14.33 -19.18
C PRO A 42 39.30 13.23 -18.22
N ASP A 43 39.73 13.58 -17.01
CA ASP A 43 40.35 12.66 -16.06
C ASP A 43 39.36 12.10 -15.04
N MET A 44 38.29 12.84 -14.74
CA MET A 44 37.31 12.47 -13.72
C MET A 44 35.90 12.89 -14.08
N LYS A 45 34.98 11.93 -14.13
CA LYS A 45 33.55 12.17 -14.29
C LYS A 45 32.82 12.17 -12.96
N VAL A 46 32.07 13.23 -12.66
CA VAL A 46 31.13 13.24 -11.52
C VAL A 46 29.76 12.77 -11.98
N ILE A 47 29.21 11.80 -11.27
CA ILE A 47 27.81 11.35 -11.40
C ILE A 47 27.03 12.01 -10.27
N TYR A 48 26.14 12.93 -10.62
CA TYR A 48 25.32 13.67 -9.67
C TYR A 48 24.10 12.84 -9.26
N GLY A 49 23.83 12.80 -7.97
CA GLY A 49 22.72 12.05 -7.41
C GLY A 49 22.27 12.59 -6.06
N VAL A 50 21.28 11.97 -5.47
CA VAL A 50 20.80 12.25 -4.10
C VAL A 50 20.49 10.95 -3.39
N GLU A 51 20.79 10.88 -2.12
CA GLU A 51 20.25 9.87 -1.22
C GLU A 51 18.89 10.39 -0.72
N ALA A 52 17.83 10.00 -1.41
CA ALA A 52 16.47 10.39 -1.11
C ALA A 52 15.86 9.50 -0.02
N TYR A 53 14.90 10.05 0.70
CA TYR A 53 14.06 9.32 1.64
C TYR A 53 12.75 8.95 0.95
N LEU A 54 12.60 7.68 0.63
CA LEU A 54 11.34 7.15 0.12
C LEU A 54 10.42 6.89 1.31
N ALA A 55 9.42 7.75 1.48
CA ALA A 55 8.29 7.46 2.35
C ALA A 55 7.28 6.62 1.57
N PRO A 56 6.70 5.55 2.14
CA PRO A 56 5.52 4.96 1.53
C PRO A 56 4.46 6.06 1.44
N ASP A 57 3.81 6.17 0.29
CA ASP A 57 2.57 6.91 0.22
C ASP A 57 1.68 6.40 1.35
N ASN A 58 1.09 7.31 2.14
CA ASN A 58 0.02 6.89 3.04
C ASN A 58 -0.93 6.12 2.18
N THR A 59 -1.09 4.82 2.46
CA THR A 59 -2.02 4.00 1.72
C THR A 59 -3.34 4.74 1.76
N ALA A 60 -3.77 5.21 0.59
CA ALA A 60 -5.01 5.95 0.46
C ALA A 60 -6.10 5.14 1.17
N ILE A 61 -6.87 5.77 2.05
CA ILE A 61 -7.99 5.10 2.71
C ILE A 61 -8.97 4.63 1.65
N VAL A 62 -9.22 5.48 0.66
CA VAL A 62 -10.08 5.20 -0.48
C VAL A 62 -9.25 5.21 -1.76
N THR A 63 -9.30 4.13 -2.50
CA THR A 63 -8.66 4.03 -3.81
C THR A 63 -9.71 3.94 -4.91
N ASN A 64 -9.45 4.66 -6.03
CA ASN A 64 -10.31 4.70 -7.21
C ASN A 64 -11.77 5.15 -6.88
N PRO A 65 -11.96 6.29 -6.20
CA PRO A 65 -13.30 6.79 -5.88
C PRO A 65 -14.05 7.20 -7.16
N LYS A 66 -15.37 7.00 -7.17
CA LYS A 66 -16.24 7.25 -8.34
C LYS A 66 -17.46 8.11 -7.99
N GLY A 67 -17.38 8.88 -6.90
CA GLY A 67 -18.45 9.75 -6.43
C GLY A 67 -19.63 9.02 -5.79
N GLN A 68 -19.43 7.77 -5.34
CA GLN A 68 -20.47 6.99 -4.66
C GLN A 68 -20.94 7.69 -3.38
N ASP A 69 -22.23 7.55 -3.08
CA ASP A 69 -22.80 8.00 -1.82
C ASP A 69 -22.19 7.24 -0.63
N ILE A 70 -22.09 7.88 0.53
CA ILE A 70 -21.59 7.24 1.75
C ILE A 70 -22.52 6.11 2.25
N ASP A 71 -23.79 6.15 1.86
CA ASP A 71 -24.80 5.12 2.15
C ASP A 71 -24.90 4.04 1.04
N THR A 72 -23.88 3.94 0.19
CA THR A 72 -23.79 2.90 -0.84
C THR A 72 -23.70 1.50 -0.26
N THR A 73 -23.81 0.49 -1.12
CA THR A 73 -23.56 -0.90 -0.73
C THR A 73 -22.05 -1.15 -0.62
N TYR A 74 -21.62 -1.77 0.46
CA TYR A 74 -20.24 -2.19 0.69
C TYR A 74 -20.13 -3.70 0.63
N CYS A 75 -19.07 -4.22 0.04
CA CYS A 75 -18.65 -5.62 0.15
C CYS A 75 -17.38 -5.66 1.03
N VAL A 76 -17.56 -6.07 2.26
CA VAL A 76 -16.45 -6.31 3.20
C VAL A 76 -15.90 -7.70 2.92
N LEU A 77 -14.62 -7.81 2.66
CA LEU A 77 -14.00 -9.06 2.21
C LEU A 77 -12.68 -9.35 2.93
N ASP A 78 -12.38 -10.63 3.01
CA ASP A 78 -11.12 -11.18 3.48
C ASP A 78 -10.78 -12.44 2.68
N LEU A 79 -9.49 -12.67 2.42
CA LEU A 79 -8.99 -13.80 1.63
C LEU A 79 -7.93 -14.55 2.41
N GLU A 80 -8.07 -15.86 2.50
CA GLU A 80 -6.98 -16.73 2.88
C GLU A 80 -6.22 -17.22 1.66
N THR A 81 -4.89 -17.34 1.78
CA THR A 81 -4.01 -17.58 0.64
C THR A 81 -2.86 -18.51 1.00
N THR A 82 -2.19 -19.10 0.01
CA THR A 82 -0.99 -19.93 0.22
C THR A 82 0.27 -19.13 0.59
N GLY A 83 0.19 -17.78 0.69
CA GLY A 83 1.28 -16.90 1.05
C GLY A 83 1.05 -15.46 0.59
N PHE A 84 2.05 -14.58 0.73
CA PHE A 84 1.87 -13.12 0.67
C PHE A 84 1.89 -12.50 -0.74
N SER A 85 2.37 -13.18 -1.77
CA SER A 85 2.57 -12.59 -3.09
C SER A 85 1.46 -12.98 -4.07
N ALA A 86 0.58 -12.06 -4.41
CA ALA A 86 -0.48 -12.31 -5.39
C ALA A 86 0.01 -12.81 -6.77
N LYS A 87 1.30 -12.62 -7.11
CA LYS A 87 1.89 -13.10 -8.36
C LYS A 87 2.23 -14.60 -8.35
N THR A 88 2.58 -15.15 -7.19
CA THR A 88 3.09 -16.51 -7.03
C THR A 88 2.20 -17.40 -6.18
N GLU A 89 1.40 -16.78 -5.32
CA GLU A 89 0.54 -17.47 -4.38
C GLU A 89 -0.91 -17.52 -4.85
N LYS A 90 -1.71 -18.36 -4.21
CA LYS A 90 -3.06 -18.70 -4.61
C LYS A 90 -4.05 -18.44 -3.46
N ILE A 91 -5.30 -18.14 -3.81
CA ILE A 91 -6.42 -18.02 -2.85
C ILE A 91 -6.83 -19.44 -2.42
N THR A 92 -7.09 -19.62 -1.14
CA THR A 92 -7.56 -20.88 -0.53
C THR A 92 -8.96 -20.77 0.07
N GLU A 93 -9.34 -19.58 0.55
CA GLU A 93 -10.69 -19.29 1.05
C GLU A 93 -11.07 -17.85 0.69
N VAL A 94 -12.34 -17.63 0.44
CA VAL A 94 -12.95 -16.31 0.21
C VAL A 94 -14.07 -16.11 1.19
N GLY A 95 -14.06 -14.99 1.91
CA GLY A 95 -15.16 -14.51 2.73
C GLY A 95 -15.58 -13.11 2.27
N ILE A 96 -16.88 -12.88 2.02
CA ILE A 96 -17.41 -11.56 1.66
C ILE A 96 -18.78 -11.40 2.32
N MET A 97 -18.98 -10.26 2.99
CA MET A 97 -20.30 -9.83 3.46
C MET A 97 -20.73 -8.56 2.77
N LYS A 98 -21.95 -8.57 2.27
CA LYS A 98 -22.57 -7.39 1.67
C LYS A 98 -23.28 -6.58 2.76
N TYR A 99 -22.82 -5.36 2.97
CA TYR A 99 -23.27 -4.47 4.04
C TYR A 99 -23.96 -3.24 3.44
N LYS A 100 -25.13 -2.92 3.95
CA LYS A 100 -25.92 -1.75 3.56
C LYS A 100 -26.81 -1.28 4.71
N ASP A 101 -26.99 0.02 4.86
CA ASP A 101 -27.93 0.64 5.81
C ASP A 101 -27.80 0.15 7.26
N GLY A 102 -26.59 -0.21 7.67
CA GLY A 102 -26.30 -0.65 9.03
C GLY A 102 -26.37 -2.16 9.23
N GLU A 103 -26.72 -2.94 8.22
CA GLU A 103 -26.94 -4.39 8.31
C GLU A 103 -26.18 -5.18 7.24
N VAL A 104 -25.84 -6.42 7.56
CA VAL A 104 -25.39 -7.42 6.57
C VAL A 104 -26.62 -7.95 5.85
N ILE A 105 -26.67 -7.76 4.53
CA ILE A 105 -27.80 -8.13 3.69
C ILE A 105 -27.59 -9.40 2.88
N ASP A 106 -26.32 -9.82 2.72
CA ASP A 106 -25.95 -11.02 1.98
C ASP A 106 -24.54 -11.47 2.34
N GLU A 107 -24.21 -12.74 2.14
CA GLU A 107 -22.88 -13.30 2.40
C GLU A 107 -22.46 -14.29 1.31
N PHE A 108 -21.15 -14.34 1.04
CA PHE A 108 -20.52 -15.27 0.13
C PHE A 108 -19.29 -15.86 0.81
N SER A 109 -19.24 -17.19 0.89
CA SER A 109 -18.06 -17.86 1.43
C SER A 109 -17.82 -19.16 0.68
N CYS A 110 -16.57 -19.45 0.34
CA CYS A 110 -16.19 -20.73 -0.22
C CYS A 110 -14.70 -21.01 -0.05
N PHE A 111 -14.34 -22.28 0.02
CA PHE A 111 -12.99 -22.72 -0.24
C PHE A 111 -12.68 -22.67 -1.74
N VAL A 112 -11.41 -22.45 -2.04
CA VAL A 112 -10.87 -22.47 -3.40
C VAL A 112 -9.72 -23.45 -3.46
N ASN A 113 -9.76 -24.36 -4.44
CA ASN A 113 -8.64 -25.25 -4.68
C ASN A 113 -7.47 -24.46 -5.29
N PRO A 114 -6.36 -24.31 -4.57
CA PRO A 114 -5.21 -23.52 -5.04
C PRO A 114 -4.40 -24.24 -6.13
N GLU A 115 -4.68 -25.52 -6.41
CA GLU A 115 -3.94 -26.39 -7.33
C GLU A 115 -2.43 -26.45 -6.99
N LYS A 116 -2.09 -26.22 -5.74
CA LYS A 116 -0.73 -26.32 -5.19
C LYS A 116 -0.80 -26.63 -3.70
N HIS A 117 0.28 -27.19 -3.18
CA HIS A 117 0.43 -27.50 -1.77
C HIS A 117 0.42 -26.22 -0.91
N ILE A 118 -0.32 -26.24 0.21
CA ILE A 118 -0.35 -25.18 1.21
C ILE A 118 0.82 -25.39 2.17
N PRO A 119 1.76 -24.41 2.29
CA PRO A 119 2.89 -24.56 3.20
C PRO A 119 2.45 -24.73 4.67
N GLU A 120 3.12 -25.60 5.43
CA GLU A 120 2.79 -25.87 6.85
C GLU A 120 2.64 -24.58 7.67
N ARG A 121 3.57 -23.64 7.52
CA ARG A 121 3.51 -22.32 8.18
C ARG A 121 2.23 -21.51 7.88
N VAL A 122 1.62 -21.74 6.71
CA VAL A 122 0.36 -21.09 6.34
C VAL A 122 -0.79 -21.82 7.00
N THR A 123 -0.78 -23.17 6.96
CA THR A 123 -1.76 -24.01 7.69
C THR A 123 -1.77 -23.71 9.20
N GLU A 124 -0.61 -23.50 9.81
CA GLU A 124 -0.51 -23.12 11.24
C GLU A 124 -1.22 -21.79 11.56
N VAL A 125 -1.31 -20.87 10.59
CA VAL A 125 -1.95 -19.57 10.76
C VAL A 125 -3.42 -19.61 10.37
N THR A 126 -3.75 -20.17 9.19
CA THR A 126 -5.11 -20.15 8.62
C THR A 126 -5.98 -21.33 9.05
N ASN A 127 -5.37 -22.40 9.62
CA ASN A 127 -5.98 -23.70 9.87
C ASN A 127 -6.57 -24.39 8.62
N ILE A 128 -6.18 -23.93 7.40
CA ILE A 128 -6.62 -24.53 6.14
C ILE A 128 -5.58 -25.56 5.69
N THR A 129 -6.03 -26.79 5.44
CA THR A 129 -5.19 -27.89 4.97
C THR A 129 -5.47 -28.20 3.51
N ASP A 130 -4.54 -28.90 2.85
CA ASP A 130 -4.74 -29.39 1.48
C ASP A 130 -6.00 -30.26 1.35
N ASP A 131 -6.30 -31.07 2.37
CA ASP A 131 -7.49 -31.94 2.36
C ASP A 131 -8.81 -31.14 2.38
N MET A 132 -8.84 -29.97 3.00
CA MET A 132 -10.03 -29.13 3.05
C MET A 132 -10.36 -28.49 1.70
N VAL A 133 -9.36 -28.24 0.86
CA VAL A 133 -9.51 -27.49 -0.40
C VAL A 133 -9.41 -28.35 -1.65
N LYS A 134 -8.98 -29.61 -1.56
CA LYS A 134 -8.72 -30.50 -2.71
C LYS A 134 -9.93 -30.73 -3.63
N ASP A 135 -11.12 -30.79 -3.04
CA ASP A 135 -12.39 -31.03 -3.76
C ASP A 135 -13.16 -29.72 -4.01
N ALA A 136 -12.60 -28.56 -3.62
CA ALA A 136 -13.19 -27.25 -3.89
C ALA A 136 -13.05 -26.86 -5.36
N GLU A 137 -13.89 -25.93 -5.82
CA GLU A 137 -13.75 -25.36 -7.16
C GLU A 137 -12.43 -24.55 -7.29
N THR A 138 -11.85 -24.57 -8.46
CA THR A 138 -10.68 -23.76 -8.80
C THR A 138 -11.06 -22.30 -9.02
N ILE A 139 -10.08 -21.40 -8.96
CA ILE A 139 -10.30 -19.95 -9.00
C ILE A 139 -10.99 -19.48 -10.29
N ASP A 140 -10.75 -20.13 -11.42
CA ASP A 140 -11.41 -19.81 -12.71
C ASP A 140 -12.93 -20.00 -12.66
N LYS A 141 -13.44 -20.90 -11.81
CA LYS A 141 -14.88 -21.13 -11.59
C LYS A 141 -15.47 -20.24 -10.49
N VAL A 142 -14.67 -19.96 -9.46
CA VAL A 142 -15.10 -19.15 -8.32
C VAL A 142 -15.07 -17.66 -8.66
N PHE A 143 -14.06 -17.19 -9.41
CA PHE A 143 -13.83 -15.77 -9.65
C PHE A 143 -15.01 -15.05 -10.33
N PRO A 144 -15.71 -15.62 -11.35
CA PRO A 144 -16.92 -15.02 -11.91
C PRO A 144 -18.03 -14.83 -10.87
N LYS A 145 -18.17 -15.79 -9.91
CA LYS A 145 -19.15 -15.70 -8.83
C LYS A 145 -18.81 -14.56 -7.86
N ILE A 146 -17.51 -14.38 -7.56
CA ILE A 146 -17.02 -13.24 -6.77
C ILE A 146 -17.39 -11.93 -7.46
N LEU A 147 -17.07 -11.80 -8.76
CA LEU A 147 -17.35 -10.57 -9.52
C LEU A 147 -18.85 -10.25 -9.57
N ASP A 148 -19.70 -11.26 -9.75
CA ASP A 148 -21.16 -11.07 -9.74
C ASP A 148 -21.65 -10.63 -8.36
N PHE A 149 -21.07 -11.20 -7.29
CA PHE A 149 -21.44 -10.85 -5.91
C PHE A 149 -21.02 -9.41 -5.55
N ILE A 150 -19.81 -8.97 -5.91
CA ILE A 150 -19.28 -7.65 -5.55
C ILE A 150 -19.67 -6.52 -6.49
N LYS A 151 -20.37 -6.82 -7.59
CA LYS A 151 -20.77 -5.79 -8.56
C LYS A 151 -21.56 -4.66 -7.89
N ASP A 152 -21.39 -3.44 -8.39
CA ASP A 152 -22.05 -2.22 -7.91
C ASP A 152 -21.79 -1.87 -6.43
N SER A 153 -20.74 -2.43 -5.85
CA SER A 153 -20.37 -2.20 -4.45
C SER A 153 -19.01 -1.52 -4.32
N VAL A 154 -18.81 -0.86 -3.20
CA VAL A 154 -17.47 -0.42 -2.73
C VAL A 154 -16.86 -1.57 -1.93
N LEU A 155 -15.65 -1.97 -2.27
CA LEU A 155 -14.94 -3.02 -1.55
C LEU A 155 -14.33 -2.46 -0.27
N VAL A 156 -14.33 -3.25 0.79
CA VAL A 156 -13.74 -2.91 2.08
C VAL A 156 -12.94 -4.09 2.58
N ALA A 157 -11.70 -3.87 2.98
CA ALA A 157 -10.87 -4.90 3.60
C ALA A 157 -9.92 -4.32 4.65
N HIS A 158 -9.38 -5.17 5.52
CA HIS A 158 -8.37 -4.77 6.51
C HIS A 158 -6.98 -4.99 5.95
N ASN A 159 -6.24 -3.91 5.65
CA ASN A 159 -5.04 -3.92 4.81
C ASN A 159 -5.37 -4.29 3.34
N ALA A 160 -6.34 -3.58 2.80
CA ALA A 160 -7.02 -3.87 1.53
C ALA A 160 -6.09 -4.08 0.33
N SER A 161 -4.87 -3.55 0.37
CA SER A 161 -3.88 -3.74 -0.68
C SER A 161 -3.50 -5.22 -0.89
N PHE A 162 -3.60 -6.04 0.16
CA PHE A 162 -3.37 -7.47 0.10
C PHE A 162 -4.49 -8.18 -0.68
N ASP A 163 -5.71 -8.12 -0.17
CA ASP A 163 -6.87 -8.85 -0.74
C ASP A 163 -7.19 -8.37 -2.15
N VAL A 164 -7.30 -7.06 -2.33
CA VAL A 164 -7.53 -6.45 -3.63
C VAL A 164 -6.39 -6.76 -4.61
N GLY A 165 -5.16 -6.89 -4.13
CA GLY A 165 -4.01 -7.33 -4.92
C GLY A 165 -4.20 -8.72 -5.53
N PHE A 166 -4.71 -9.68 -4.75
CA PHE A 166 -5.06 -11.02 -5.23
C PHE A 166 -6.23 -10.99 -6.21
N LEU A 167 -7.29 -10.22 -5.93
CA LEU A 167 -8.40 -10.09 -6.85
C LEU A 167 -7.97 -9.48 -8.19
N LYS A 168 -7.20 -8.39 -8.19
CA LYS A 168 -6.64 -7.76 -9.39
C LYS A 168 -5.76 -8.70 -10.21
N GLN A 169 -4.92 -9.48 -9.53
CA GLN A 169 -4.04 -10.43 -10.21
C GLN A 169 -4.83 -11.56 -10.87
N ASN A 170 -5.85 -12.09 -10.19
CA ASN A 170 -6.71 -13.14 -10.75
C ASN A 170 -7.56 -12.59 -11.91
N ALA A 171 -8.13 -11.40 -11.79
CA ALA A 171 -8.82 -10.73 -12.88
C ALA A 171 -7.92 -10.61 -14.13
N LYS A 172 -6.69 -10.13 -13.95
CA LYS A 172 -5.72 -10.01 -15.04
C LYS A 172 -5.41 -11.34 -15.71
N VAL A 173 -5.19 -12.40 -14.94
CA VAL A 173 -4.85 -13.75 -15.46
C VAL A 173 -6.03 -14.37 -16.20
N LEU A 174 -7.24 -14.19 -15.68
CA LEU A 174 -8.47 -14.76 -16.23
C LEU A 174 -9.11 -13.88 -17.33
N GLY A 175 -8.55 -12.69 -17.61
CA GLY A 175 -9.03 -11.79 -18.65
C GLY A 175 -10.27 -10.98 -18.29
N TYR A 176 -10.52 -10.76 -16.99
CA TYR A 176 -11.62 -9.91 -16.50
C TYR A 176 -11.13 -8.48 -16.26
N GLU A 177 -12.01 -7.51 -16.45
CA GLU A 177 -11.81 -6.15 -15.99
C GLU A 177 -12.03 -6.06 -14.48
N PHE A 178 -11.19 -5.29 -13.77
CA PHE A 178 -11.29 -5.06 -12.33
C PHE A 178 -11.17 -3.56 -12.04
N ASP A 179 -12.29 -2.88 -12.05
CA ASP A 179 -12.39 -1.43 -11.84
C ASP A 179 -13.34 -1.12 -10.68
N TYR A 180 -12.87 -1.38 -9.44
CA TYR A 180 -13.64 -1.17 -8.21
C TYR A 180 -13.04 -0.06 -7.37
N THR A 181 -13.91 0.71 -6.70
CA THR A 181 -13.54 1.53 -5.55
C THR A 181 -13.30 0.62 -4.36
N TYR A 182 -12.22 0.83 -3.61
CA TYR A 182 -11.99 0.08 -2.38
C TYR A 182 -11.47 0.95 -1.25
N LEU A 183 -11.74 0.52 -0.02
CA LEU A 183 -11.49 1.20 1.22
C LEU A 183 -10.65 0.32 2.15
N ASP A 184 -9.58 0.89 2.72
CA ASP A 184 -8.69 0.22 3.68
C ASP A 184 -9.04 0.59 5.12
N THR A 185 -9.61 -0.35 5.86
CA THR A 185 -9.98 -0.13 7.26
C THR A 185 -8.78 0.01 8.19
N LEU A 186 -7.60 -0.54 7.85
CA LEU A 186 -6.39 -0.34 8.65
C LEU A 186 -5.90 1.10 8.55
N SER A 187 -5.88 1.68 7.35
CA SER A 187 -5.51 3.08 7.14
C SER A 187 -6.53 4.00 7.79
N LEU A 188 -7.83 3.72 7.62
CA LEU A 188 -8.90 4.47 8.26
C LEU A 188 -8.83 4.42 9.79
N ALA A 189 -8.51 3.25 10.37
CA ALA A 189 -8.35 3.11 11.82
C ALA A 189 -7.20 3.96 12.37
N LYS A 190 -6.08 4.04 11.64
CA LYS A 190 -4.94 4.89 12.03
C LYS A 190 -5.33 6.37 12.09
N ASP A 191 -6.18 6.80 11.17
CA ASP A 191 -6.65 8.18 11.09
C ASP A 191 -7.70 8.52 12.15
N LEU A 192 -8.66 7.62 12.37
CA LEU A 192 -9.73 7.84 13.34
C LEU A 192 -9.27 7.66 14.80
N PHE A 193 -8.26 6.80 15.03
CA PHE A 193 -7.79 6.40 16.35
C PHE A 193 -6.26 6.52 16.50
N PRO A 194 -5.66 7.71 16.32
CA PRO A 194 -4.21 7.90 16.25
C PRO A 194 -3.46 7.49 17.55
N ASP A 195 -4.15 7.47 18.69
CA ASP A 195 -3.57 7.12 19.99
C ASP A 195 -3.48 5.60 20.25
N TYR A 196 -4.09 4.79 19.40
CA TYR A 196 -4.02 3.33 19.55
C TYR A 196 -2.65 2.80 19.11
N LYS A 197 -1.96 2.09 20.00
CA LYS A 197 -0.63 1.51 19.73
C LYS A 197 -0.66 0.25 18.87
N LYS A 198 -1.82 -0.44 18.78
CA LYS A 198 -2.01 -1.68 18.01
C LYS A 198 -3.39 -1.65 17.36
N TYR A 199 -3.42 -1.64 16.06
CA TYR A 199 -4.63 -1.69 15.25
C TYR A 199 -5.03 -3.14 14.89
N LYS A 200 -4.71 -4.10 15.76
CA LYS A 200 -5.36 -5.42 15.68
C LYS A 200 -6.80 -5.23 16.12
N LEU A 201 -7.72 -5.69 15.30
CA LEU A 201 -9.13 -5.74 15.62
C LEU A 201 -9.26 -6.45 16.97
N GLY A 202 -9.42 -5.68 18.05
CA GLY A 202 -9.36 -6.17 19.43
C GLY A 202 -10.63 -6.88 19.89
N ILE A 203 -11.42 -7.40 18.97
CA ILE A 203 -12.57 -8.24 19.21
C ILE A 203 -12.02 -9.65 19.45
N LYS A 204 -12.27 -10.22 20.64
CA LYS A 204 -11.97 -11.62 20.90
C LYS A 204 -12.85 -12.47 19.99
N VAL A 205 -12.26 -13.04 18.94
CA VAL A 205 -12.90 -14.03 18.11
C VAL A 205 -12.53 -15.40 18.68
N GLU A 206 -13.51 -16.26 18.91
CA GLU A 206 -13.28 -17.62 19.43
C GLU A 206 -12.53 -18.49 18.41
N VAL A 207 -12.65 -18.17 17.12
CA VAL A 207 -11.91 -18.79 16.02
C VAL A 207 -11.37 -17.66 15.11
N ALA A 208 -10.10 -17.32 15.22
CA ALA A 208 -9.41 -16.39 14.34
C ALA A 208 -8.89 -17.15 13.10
N HIS A 209 -8.72 -16.44 11.97
CA HIS A 209 -8.16 -16.96 10.73
C HIS A 209 -9.09 -17.90 9.95
N ARG A 210 -10.36 -17.52 9.85
CA ARG A 210 -11.32 -18.00 8.87
C ARG A 210 -11.90 -16.77 8.18
N ALA A 211 -11.84 -16.74 6.86
CA ALA A 211 -12.16 -15.54 6.09
C ALA A 211 -13.52 -14.90 6.47
N LEU A 212 -14.56 -15.69 6.67
CA LEU A 212 -15.88 -15.15 7.03
C LEU A 212 -15.95 -14.57 8.47
N ASP A 213 -15.25 -15.17 9.44
CA ASP A 213 -15.21 -14.68 10.84
C ASP A 213 -14.41 -13.36 10.91
N ASP A 214 -13.34 -13.24 10.14
CA ASP A 214 -12.54 -12.02 10.05
C ASP A 214 -13.30 -10.90 9.31
N VAL A 215 -14.11 -11.26 8.30
CA VAL A 215 -15.05 -10.33 7.64
C VAL A 215 -16.11 -9.83 8.62
N ASP A 216 -16.76 -10.69 9.42
CA ASP A 216 -17.75 -10.28 10.42
C ASP A 216 -17.16 -9.30 11.44
N THR A 217 -15.93 -9.58 11.88
CA THR A 217 -15.17 -8.67 12.75
C THR A 217 -14.90 -7.34 12.08
N THR A 218 -14.49 -7.35 10.81
CA THR A 218 -14.22 -6.15 10.03
C THR A 218 -15.49 -5.34 9.80
N VAL A 219 -16.64 -5.98 9.53
CA VAL A 219 -17.96 -5.32 9.41
C VAL A 219 -18.32 -4.57 10.68
N LYS A 220 -18.16 -5.20 11.85
CA LYS A 220 -18.48 -4.55 13.15
C LYS A 220 -17.65 -3.30 13.39
N VAL A 221 -16.36 -3.35 13.08
CA VAL A 221 -15.45 -2.20 13.22
C VAL A 221 -15.77 -1.15 12.15
N PHE A 222 -15.95 -1.56 10.90
CA PHE A 222 -16.27 -0.66 9.80
C PHE A 222 -17.58 0.11 10.03
N ARG A 223 -18.60 -0.53 10.58
CA ARG A 223 -19.87 0.12 10.98
C ARG A 223 -19.62 1.31 11.92
N VAL A 224 -18.81 1.10 12.97
CA VAL A 224 -18.47 2.18 13.93
C VAL A 224 -17.71 3.31 13.24
N MET A 225 -16.73 2.96 12.39
CA MET A 225 -15.95 3.95 11.63
C MET A 225 -16.83 4.74 10.66
N LEU A 226 -17.74 4.07 9.96
CA LEU A 226 -18.68 4.71 9.02
C LEU A 226 -19.61 5.69 9.71
N ASP A 227 -20.13 5.34 10.88
CA ASP A 227 -20.94 6.24 11.72
C ASP A 227 -20.15 7.47 12.18
N MET A 228 -18.87 7.30 12.52
CA MET A 228 -17.99 8.42 12.87
C MET A 228 -17.76 9.36 11.67
N LEU A 229 -17.51 8.80 10.49
CA LEU A 229 -17.31 9.57 9.26
C LEU A 229 -18.57 10.38 8.89
N LYS A 230 -19.74 9.78 8.97
CA LYS A 230 -21.03 10.47 8.76
C LYS A 230 -21.24 11.62 9.75
N LYS A 231 -20.95 11.38 11.03
CA LYS A 231 -21.01 12.44 12.07
C LYS A 231 -20.02 13.57 11.81
N ARG A 232 -18.89 13.30 11.16
CA ARG A 232 -17.91 14.32 10.74
C ARG A 232 -18.28 15.00 9.42
N GLY A 233 -19.39 14.63 8.79
CA GLY A 233 -19.94 15.28 7.61
C GLY A 233 -19.63 14.64 6.27
N ALA A 234 -19.06 13.41 6.23
CA ALA A 234 -18.91 12.66 5.00
C ALA A 234 -20.28 12.37 4.38
N LYS A 235 -20.46 12.72 3.10
CA LYS A 235 -21.65 12.42 2.30
C LYS A 235 -21.35 11.46 1.17
N LYS A 236 -20.10 11.46 0.70
CA LYS A 236 -19.61 10.57 -0.35
C LYS A 236 -18.41 9.79 0.14
N VAL A 237 -18.15 8.69 -0.53
CA VAL A 237 -16.95 7.87 -0.29
C VAL A 237 -15.67 8.71 -0.50
N ASP A 238 -15.69 9.64 -1.46
CA ASP A 238 -14.58 10.58 -1.75
C ASP A 238 -14.27 11.52 -0.57
N ASP A 239 -15.25 11.81 0.29
CA ASP A 239 -15.06 12.72 1.42
C ASP A 239 -14.23 12.10 2.55
N ILE A 240 -14.12 10.76 2.59
CA ILE A 240 -13.51 10.00 3.70
C ILE A 240 -12.09 10.47 3.99
N GLU A 241 -11.24 10.63 2.97
CA GLU A 241 -9.86 11.12 3.12
C GLU A 241 -9.79 12.50 3.81
N ASN A 242 -10.77 13.35 3.54
CA ASN A 242 -10.78 14.72 4.05
C ASN A 242 -11.27 14.80 5.50
N VAL A 243 -12.21 13.94 5.89
CA VAL A 243 -12.85 14.01 7.22
C VAL A 243 -12.27 13.02 8.23
N SER A 244 -11.43 12.08 7.79
CA SER A 244 -10.83 11.06 8.66
C SER A 244 -9.84 11.66 9.65
N GLN A 245 -9.04 12.64 9.22
CA GLN A 245 -8.00 13.27 10.03
C GLN A 245 -8.27 14.75 10.28
N THR A 246 -7.82 15.26 11.44
CA THR A 246 -7.59 16.69 11.66
C THR A 246 -6.29 17.12 10.97
N GLU A 247 -6.12 18.41 10.66
CA GLU A 247 -4.90 18.96 10.06
C GLU A 247 -3.65 18.75 10.93
N GLU A 248 -3.81 18.78 12.26
CA GLU A 248 -2.74 18.48 13.20
C GLU A 248 -2.35 17.00 13.17
N ALA A 249 -3.32 16.09 13.10
CA ALA A 249 -3.08 14.66 13.00
C ALA A 249 -2.36 14.29 11.68
N LYS A 250 -2.71 14.94 10.56
CA LYS A 250 -2.01 14.78 9.28
C LYS A 250 -0.51 15.13 9.41
N LYS A 251 -0.18 16.29 9.99
CA LYS A 251 1.21 16.71 10.19
C LYS A 251 2.00 15.74 11.07
N GLU A 252 1.39 15.21 12.12
CA GLU A 252 2.02 14.26 13.03
C GLU A 252 2.23 12.87 12.38
N SER A 253 1.32 12.43 11.53
CA SER A 253 1.42 11.13 10.86
C SER A 253 2.61 11.08 9.91
N TYR A 254 2.88 12.17 9.16
CA TYR A 254 4.04 12.26 8.26
C TYR A 254 5.38 12.15 9.00
N LYS A 255 5.50 12.69 10.21
CA LYS A 255 6.73 12.61 11.03
C LYS A 255 7.04 11.17 11.51
N LYS A 256 6.05 10.31 11.58
CA LYS A 256 6.17 8.92 12.07
C LYS A 256 6.32 7.89 10.95
N LEU A 257 6.30 8.31 9.68
CA LEU A 257 6.46 7.40 8.55
C LEU A 257 7.86 6.78 8.56
N LYS A 258 7.90 5.46 8.43
CA LYS A 258 9.18 4.75 8.20
C LYS A 258 9.67 5.10 6.79
N THR A 259 10.82 5.75 6.71
CA THR A 259 11.44 6.07 5.43
C THR A 259 12.48 5.03 5.05
N TYR A 260 12.69 4.86 3.75
CA TYR A 260 13.72 4.01 3.16
C TYR A 260 14.68 4.87 2.38
N HIS A 261 15.98 4.57 2.45
CA HIS A 261 16.97 5.27 1.66
C HIS A 261 16.96 4.78 0.21
N ALA A 262 16.92 5.71 -0.73
CA ALA A 262 16.94 5.44 -2.16
C ALA A 262 18.00 6.31 -2.84
N ILE A 263 18.98 5.68 -3.47
CA ILE A 263 20.01 6.41 -4.23
C ILE A 263 19.47 6.68 -5.65
N ILE A 264 19.33 7.96 -5.97
CA ILE A 264 18.86 8.40 -7.30
C ILE A 264 20.04 9.07 -8.00
N LEU A 265 20.44 8.55 -9.16
CA LEU A 265 21.55 9.07 -9.97
C LEU A 265 21.02 9.71 -11.27
N ALA A 266 21.54 10.87 -11.61
CA ALA A 266 21.22 11.54 -12.87
C ALA A 266 22.01 10.92 -14.03
N LYS A 267 21.31 10.33 -15.00
CA LYS A 267 21.91 9.71 -16.20
C LYS A 267 22.40 10.75 -17.20
N ASN A 268 21.71 11.87 -17.30
CA ASN A 268 21.98 12.95 -18.27
C ASN A 268 21.49 14.30 -17.73
N TYR A 269 21.60 15.36 -18.52
CA TYR A 269 21.19 16.70 -18.13
C TYR A 269 19.70 16.85 -17.80
N ILE A 270 18.84 16.11 -18.49
CA ILE A 270 17.40 16.06 -18.19
C ILE A 270 17.19 15.42 -16.81
N GLY A 271 17.87 14.33 -16.53
CA GLY A 271 17.86 13.68 -15.23
C GLY A 271 18.34 14.59 -14.10
N LEU A 272 19.40 15.36 -14.32
CA LEU A 272 19.92 16.34 -13.35
C LEU A 272 18.90 17.45 -13.07
N ARG A 273 18.23 17.99 -14.11
CA ARG A 273 17.16 18.97 -13.95
C ARG A 273 15.97 18.40 -13.15
N ASN A 274 15.61 17.15 -13.40
CA ASN A 274 14.54 16.47 -12.65
C ASN A 274 14.95 16.21 -11.21
N LEU A 275 16.22 15.91 -10.95
CA LEU A 275 16.75 15.74 -9.60
C LEU A 275 16.62 17.04 -8.78
N TYR A 276 16.97 18.19 -9.34
CA TYR A 276 16.75 19.50 -8.71
C TYR A 276 15.27 19.76 -8.39
N LYS A 277 14.38 19.43 -9.34
CA LYS A 277 12.93 19.56 -9.10
C LYS A 277 12.45 18.66 -7.96
N LEU A 278 12.90 17.41 -7.95
CA LEU A 278 12.55 16.45 -6.91
C LEU A 278 12.98 16.95 -5.52
N VAL A 279 14.24 17.40 -5.38
CA VAL A 279 14.76 17.94 -4.12
C VAL A 279 14.01 19.21 -3.71
N SER A 280 13.70 20.09 -4.65
CA SER A 280 12.91 21.30 -4.37
C SER A 280 11.51 20.96 -3.88
N LEU A 281 10.81 20.03 -4.53
CA LEU A 281 9.47 19.59 -4.13
C LEU A 281 9.51 18.94 -2.73
N SER A 282 10.52 18.10 -2.43
CA SER A 282 10.63 17.47 -1.12
C SER A 282 10.78 18.48 0.01
N HIS A 283 11.51 19.58 -0.20
CA HIS A 283 11.71 20.61 0.81
C HIS A 283 10.58 21.63 0.90
N LEU A 284 9.88 21.92 -0.21
CA LEU A 284 8.82 22.94 -0.22
C LEU A 284 7.45 22.37 0.15
N HIS A 285 7.18 21.11 -0.14
CA HIS A 285 5.86 20.51 0.04
C HIS A 285 5.82 19.34 1.02
N TYR A 286 6.94 18.63 1.23
CA TYR A 286 6.98 17.38 1.99
C TYR A 286 7.98 17.38 3.16
N PHE A 287 8.60 18.53 3.45
CA PHE A 287 9.51 18.67 4.59
C PHE A 287 8.70 19.09 5.82
N TYR A 288 8.55 18.18 6.78
CA TYR A 288 7.80 18.39 8.03
C TYR A 288 8.69 18.20 9.25
#